data_514a5950d82a5a8612edd53433999723
#
_entry.id   514a5950d82a5a8612edd53433999723
#
_cell.length_a   1.000
_cell.length_b   1.000
_cell.length_c   1.000
_cell.angle_alpha   90.00
_cell.angle_beta   90.00
_cell.angle_gamma   90.00
#
_symmetry.space_group_name_H-M   'P 1'
#
loop_
_entity.id
_entity.type
_entity.pdbx_description
1 polymer ?
#
loop_
_entity_poly.entity_id
_entity_poly.type
_entity_poly.pdbx_seq_one_letter_code
_entity_poly.pdbx_strand_id
1 'polypeptide(L)'
;MDYCLVESGQLMQGPQRLPKNWKNVSGLNLSSTAELKEKGWLPAVLVQPTFDKATHKKAARSVVIGENDVTFSWATEVLNVHDNWNNWITDMSTSDKDDMSREMEDLIEGQHSGTVTNEKLQAKYNAKKVKRAAQPEKPPEPDLLA
;
A
#
# COMPACT_ATOMS: atom_id res chain seq x y z
N MET A 1 9.35 14.01 12.34
CA MET A 1 10.09 12.79 12.75
C MET A 1 9.28 12.07 13.82
N ASP A 2 9.19 10.77 13.72
CA ASP A 2 8.49 9.95 14.70
C ASP A 2 9.46 9.33 15.69
N TYR A 3 8.96 9.02 16.88
CA TYR A 3 9.73 8.47 17.98
C TYR A 3 9.04 7.26 18.57
N CYS A 4 9.79 6.43 19.23
CA CYS A 4 9.32 5.24 19.94
C CYS A 4 9.70 5.32 21.42
N LEU A 5 8.80 4.92 22.30
CA LEU A 5 9.11 4.73 23.70
C LEU A 5 9.60 3.29 23.92
N VAL A 6 10.80 3.16 24.46
CA VAL A 6 11.42 1.88 24.79
C VAL A 6 11.69 1.84 26.29
N GLU A 7 11.16 0.84 26.98
CA GLU A 7 11.40 0.60 28.39
C GLU A 7 11.85 -0.84 28.58
N SER A 8 12.92 -1.03 29.36
CA SER A 8 13.49 -2.36 29.63
C SER A 8 13.81 -3.19 28.37
N GLY A 9 14.26 -2.54 27.30
CA GLY A 9 14.57 -3.19 26.03
C GLY A 9 13.36 -3.60 25.21
N GLN A 10 12.17 -3.16 25.58
CA GLN A 10 10.93 -3.47 24.87
C GLN A 10 10.28 -2.20 24.32
N LEU A 11 9.69 -2.32 23.11
CA LEU A 11 8.92 -1.26 22.49
C LEU A 11 7.57 -1.12 23.20
N MET A 12 7.35 0.01 23.86
CA MET A 12 6.11 0.30 24.60
C MET A 12 5.12 1.10 23.76
N GLN A 13 5.60 2.09 23.00
CA GLN A 13 4.77 2.96 22.16
C GLN A 13 5.51 3.39 20.91
N GLY A 14 4.77 3.66 19.85
CA GLY A 14 5.28 4.24 18.61
C GLY A 14 5.31 3.27 17.42
N PRO A 15 5.73 3.74 16.28
CA PRO A 15 6.23 5.09 15.97
C PRO A 15 5.13 6.15 16.01
N GLN A 16 5.40 7.27 16.66
CA GLN A 16 4.46 8.38 16.81
C GLN A 16 5.20 9.71 17.03
N ARG A 17 4.50 10.82 16.84
CA ARG A 17 5.04 12.12 17.21
C ARG A 17 5.19 12.21 18.72
N LEU A 18 6.24 12.91 19.17
CA LEU A 18 6.44 13.15 20.59
C LEU A 18 5.23 13.86 21.21
N PRO A 19 4.70 13.36 22.31
CA PRO A 19 3.68 14.08 23.06
C PRO A 19 4.27 15.36 23.69
N LYS A 20 3.46 16.39 23.82
CA LYS A 20 3.88 17.64 24.50
C LYS A 20 4.12 17.39 25.98
N ASN A 21 3.30 16.57 26.60
CA ASN A 21 3.40 16.20 28.00
C ASN A 21 3.48 14.67 28.14
N TRP A 22 4.40 14.20 28.96
CA TRP A 22 4.59 12.78 29.23
C TRP A 22 5.03 12.56 30.67
N LYS A 23 4.27 11.75 31.42
CA LYS A 23 4.47 11.63 32.87
C LYS A 23 4.48 13.02 33.52
N ASN A 24 5.50 13.35 34.28
CA ASN A 24 5.64 14.66 34.93
C ASN A 24 6.49 15.67 34.12
N VAL A 25 6.72 15.39 32.84
CA VAL A 25 7.50 16.22 31.95
C VAL A 25 6.61 17.00 31.00
N SER A 26 6.67 18.32 31.04
CA SER A 26 6.06 19.20 30.05
C SER A 26 7.10 19.65 29.02
N GLY A 27 6.67 19.87 27.78
CA GLY A 27 7.56 20.29 26.70
C GLY A 27 8.51 19.18 26.21
N LEU A 28 8.12 17.92 26.31
CA LEU A 28 8.92 16.78 25.86
C LEU A 28 9.32 16.90 24.38
N ASN A 29 8.43 17.43 23.54
CA ASN A 29 8.67 17.67 22.13
C ASN A 29 9.77 18.72 21.83
N LEU A 30 10.20 19.48 22.84
CA LEU A 30 11.26 20.47 22.73
C LEU A 30 12.59 19.94 23.33
N SER A 31 12.60 18.74 23.87
CA SER A 31 13.79 18.13 24.48
C SER A 31 14.82 17.75 23.42
N SER A 32 16.10 17.75 23.79
CA SER A 32 17.17 17.29 22.92
C SER A 32 17.12 15.75 22.75
N THR A 33 17.78 15.25 21.71
CA THR A 33 17.87 13.80 21.44
C THR A 33 18.47 13.03 22.63
N ALA A 34 19.48 13.60 23.30
CA ALA A 34 20.10 13.00 24.48
C ALA A 34 19.13 12.90 25.65
N GLU A 35 18.37 13.96 25.94
CA GLU A 35 17.35 14.00 26.99
C GLU A 35 16.19 13.02 26.69
N LEU A 36 15.78 12.92 25.42
CA LEU A 36 14.77 11.97 24.98
C LEU A 36 15.23 10.54 25.20
N LYS A 37 16.49 10.22 24.84
CA LYS A 37 17.09 8.90 25.04
C LYS A 37 17.12 8.50 26.53
N GLU A 38 17.49 9.42 27.41
CA GLU A 38 17.46 9.17 28.87
C GLU A 38 16.07 8.81 29.39
N LYS A 39 15.02 9.38 28.76
CA LYS A 39 13.62 9.09 29.08
C LYS A 39 13.06 7.86 28.35
N GLY A 40 13.87 7.21 27.52
CA GLY A 40 13.46 6.04 26.73
C GLY A 40 12.83 6.36 25.38
N TRP A 41 12.86 7.61 24.94
CA TRP A 41 12.34 8.02 23.63
C TRP A 41 13.46 8.01 22.58
N LEU A 42 13.36 7.06 21.64
CA LEU A 42 14.30 6.90 20.55
C LEU A 42 13.66 7.26 19.19
N PRO A 43 14.42 7.88 18.27
CA PRO A 43 13.88 8.15 16.93
C PRO A 43 13.53 6.84 16.20
N ALA A 44 12.43 6.87 15.46
CA ALA A 44 12.02 5.76 14.62
C ALA A 44 12.62 5.90 13.22
N VAL A 45 13.25 4.84 12.74
CA VAL A 45 13.79 4.72 11.39
C VAL A 45 12.92 3.73 10.61
N LEU A 46 12.32 4.17 9.52
CA LEU A 46 11.48 3.34 8.67
C LEU A 46 12.25 2.96 7.40
N VAL A 47 12.62 1.69 7.30
CA VAL A 47 13.29 1.14 6.12
C VAL A 47 12.26 0.48 5.22
N GLN A 48 11.92 1.16 4.13
CA GLN A 48 10.97 0.62 3.15
C GLN A 48 11.70 -0.35 2.21
N PRO A 49 11.17 -1.55 2.00
CA PRO A 49 11.75 -2.48 1.03
C PRO A 49 11.54 -1.98 -0.39
N THR A 50 12.54 -2.17 -1.22
CA THR A 50 12.42 -1.96 -2.66
C THR A 50 12.08 -3.29 -3.31
N PHE A 51 10.97 -3.36 -4.02
CA PHE A 51 10.52 -4.58 -4.70
C PHE A 51 9.59 -4.24 -5.86
N ASP A 52 9.46 -5.17 -6.79
CA ASP A 52 8.49 -5.07 -7.88
C ASP A 52 7.09 -5.43 -7.37
N LYS A 53 6.20 -4.46 -7.36
CA LYS A 53 4.81 -4.64 -6.91
C LYS A 53 3.99 -5.59 -7.78
N ALA A 54 4.46 -5.87 -9.00
CA ALA A 54 3.81 -6.84 -9.90
C ALA A 54 4.07 -8.29 -9.46
N THR A 55 5.15 -8.54 -8.73
CA THR A 55 5.59 -9.89 -8.34
C THR A 55 5.67 -10.12 -6.84
N HIS A 56 5.79 -9.07 -6.06
CA HIS A 56 6.00 -9.13 -4.61
C HIS A 56 5.06 -8.20 -3.85
N LYS A 57 4.87 -8.51 -2.58
CA LYS A 57 4.18 -7.66 -1.60
C LYS A 57 4.99 -7.51 -0.32
N LYS A 58 4.66 -6.51 0.49
CA LYS A 58 5.22 -6.40 1.85
C LYS A 58 4.69 -7.55 2.70
N ALA A 59 5.61 -8.18 3.43
CA ALA A 59 5.32 -9.21 4.40
C ALA A 59 5.45 -8.66 5.84
N ALA A 60 5.76 -9.53 6.77
CA ALA A 60 5.86 -9.20 8.18
C ALA A 60 6.81 -8.04 8.47
N ARG A 61 6.42 -7.18 9.41
CA ARG A 61 7.24 -6.11 9.94
C ARG A 61 8.20 -6.64 10.98
N SER A 62 9.46 -6.26 10.87
CA SER A 62 10.50 -6.50 11.87
C SER A 62 10.85 -5.22 12.60
N VAL A 63 11.09 -5.32 13.89
CA VAL A 63 11.47 -4.21 14.75
C VAL A 63 12.83 -4.55 15.39
N VAL A 64 13.82 -3.68 15.20
CA VAL A 64 15.12 -3.79 15.83
C VAL A 64 15.33 -2.57 16.73
N ILE A 65 15.46 -2.82 18.02
CA ILE A 65 15.72 -1.78 19.03
C ILE A 65 17.24 -1.64 19.14
N GLY A 66 17.74 -0.53 18.60
CA GLY A 66 19.15 -0.16 18.72
C GLY A 66 19.44 0.68 19.95
N GLU A 67 20.70 1.07 20.11
CA GLU A 67 21.11 1.94 21.20
C GLU A 67 20.59 3.37 21.04
N ASN A 68 20.52 3.87 19.81
CA ASN A 68 20.18 5.24 19.50
C ASN A 68 18.91 5.41 18.68
N ASP A 69 18.34 4.34 18.19
CA ASP A 69 17.14 4.36 17.34
C ASP A 69 16.35 3.05 17.43
N VAL A 70 15.16 3.07 16.86
CA VAL A 70 14.35 1.88 16.65
C VAL A 70 14.09 1.76 15.15
N THR A 71 14.58 0.70 14.55
CA THR A 71 14.46 0.45 13.11
C THR A 71 13.27 -0.47 12.82
N PHE A 72 12.38 -0.01 11.97
CA PHE A 72 11.28 -0.79 11.42
C PHE A 72 11.62 -1.16 9.98
N SER A 73 11.57 -2.44 9.68
CA SER A 73 11.74 -2.95 8.32
C SER A 73 10.65 -3.94 7.97
N TRP A 74 10.45 -4.18 6.70
CA TRP A 74 9.47 -5.16 6.22
C TRP A 74 10.16 -6.16 5.31
N ALA A 75 9.87 -7.42 5.52
CA ALA A 75 10.20 -8.47 4.57
C ALA A 75 9.35 -8.31 3.31
N THR A 76 9.74 -8.95 2.24
CA THR A 76 8.95 -9.07 1.02
C THR A 76 8.68 -10.54 0.74
N GLU A 77 7.53 -10.83 0.16
CA GLU A 77 7.18 -12.17 -0.28
C GLU A 77 6.59 -12.15 -1.69
N VAL A 78 6.72 -13.25 -2.39
CA VAL A 78 6.16 -13.41 -3.73
C VAL A 78 4.63 -13.43 -3.67
N LEU A 79 3.98 -12.75 -4.61
CA LEU A 79 2.52 -12.78 -4.73
C LEU A 79 2.05 -14.23 -4.98
N ASN A 80 1.07 -14.66 -4.22
CA ASN A 80 0.46 -15.96 -4.41
C ASN A 80 -0.70 -15.91 -5.43
N VAL A 81 -1.31 -17.05 -5.70
CA VAL A 81 -2.43 -17.16 -6.65
C VAL A 81 -3.61 -16.26 -6.27
N HIS A 82 -3.94 -16.19 -4.97
CA HIS A 82 -5.02 -15.34 -4.48
C HIS A 82 -4.72 -13.85 -4.65
N ASP A 83 -3.48 -13.44 -4.35
CA ASP A 83 -3.05 -12.04 -4.52
C ASP A 83 -3.11 -11.62 -5.99
N ASN A 84 -2.61 -12.47 -6.89
CA ASN A 84 -2.63 -12.22 -8.33
C ASN A 84 -4.06 -12.10 -8.86
N TRP A 85 -4.95 -12.98 -8.40
CA TRP A 85 -6.36 -12.96 -8.77
C TRP A 85 -7.07 -11.69 -8.28
N ASN A 86 -6.87 -11.32 -7.02
CA ASN A 86 -7.48 -10.13 -6.42
C ASN A 86 -6.97 -8.85 -7.09
N ASN A 87 -5.67 -8.76 -7.38
CA ASN A 87 -5.09 -7.63 -8.09
C ASN A 87 -5.67 -7.50 -9.50
N TRP A 88 -5.82 -8.61 -10.21
CA TRP A 88 -6.41 -8.64 -11.54
C TRP A 88 -7.89 -8.20 -11.51
N ILE A 89 -8.71 -8.72 -10.58
CA ILE A 89 -10.11 -8.31 -10.42
C ILE A 89 -10.23 -6.81 -10.13
N THR A 90 -9.40 -6.30 -9.22
CA THR A 90 -9.41 -4.87 -8.85
C THR A 90 -9.05 -3.99 -10.05
N ASP A 91 -8.01 -4.36 -10.79
CA ASP A 91 -7.57 -3.62 -11.97
C ASP A 91 -8.64 -3.65 -13.08
N MET A 92 -9.23 -4.82 -13.35
CA MET A 92 -10.32 -4.97 -14.31
C MET A 92 -11.56 -4.17 -13.92
N SER A 93 -11.97 -4.21 -12.66
CA SER A 93 -13.13 -3.46 -12.17
C SER A 93 -12.95 -1.96 -12.33
N THR A 94 -11.79 -1.42 -12.00
CA THR A 94 -11.46 0.00 -12.16
C THR A 94 -11.41 0.39 -13.65
N SER A 95 -10.71 -0.40 -14.46
CA SER A 95 -10.57 -0.18 -15.89
C SER A 95 -11.91 -0.25 -16.63
N ASP A 96 -12.76 -1.21 -16.29
CA ASP A 96 -14.09 -1.34 -16.92
C ASP A 96 -15.00 -0.16 -16.60
N LYS A 97 -14.95 0.37 -15.37
CA LYS A 97 -15.71 1.57 -15.00
C LYS A 97 -15.25 2.80 -15.76
N ASP A 98 -13.94 3.02 -15.83
CA ASP A 98 -13.36 4.16 -16.55
C ASP A 98 -13.66 4.07 -18.05
N ASP A 99 -13.55 2.88 -18.64
CA ASP A 99 -13.83 2.64 -20.04
C ASP A 99 -15.31 2.84 -20.37
N MET A 100 -16.24 2.40 -19.51
CA MET A 100 -17.68 2.62 -19.69
C MET A 100 -18.02 4.10 -19.64
N SER A 101 -17.48 4.86 -18.70
CA SER A 101 -17.67 6.30 -18.60
C SER A 101 -17.20 7.03 -19.86
N ARG A 102 -16.01 6.68 -20.35
CA ARG A 102 -15.46 7.25 -21.59
C ARG A 102 -16.25 6.85 -22.83
N GLU A 103 -16.70 5.60 -22.92
CA GLU A 103 -17.56 5.16 -24.03
C GLU A 103 -18.90 5.91 -24.06
N MET A 104 -19.47 6.20 -22.89
CA MET A 104 -20.70 7.02 -22.80
C MET A 104 -20.44 8.47 -23.22
N GLU A 105 -19.36 9.07 -22.75
CA GLU A 105 -18.95 10.42 -23.15
C GLU A 105 -18.70 10.51 -24.66
N ASP A 106 -17.95 9.58 -25.23
CA ASP A 106 -17.65 9.52 -26.66
C ASP A 106 -18.90 9.31 -27.50
N LEU A 107 -19.87 8.52 -27.01
CA LEU A 107 -21.18 8.35 -27.68
C LEU A 107 -21.98 9.63 -27.68
N ILE A 108 -22.03 10.35 -26.56
CA ILE A 108 -22.73 11.62 -26.44
C ILE A 108 -22.10 12.69 -27.34
N GLU A 109 -20.77 12.83 -27.31
CA GLU A 109 -20.00 13.72 -28.18
C GLU A 109 -20.16 13.33 -29.64
N GLY A 110 -20.14 12.06 -29.98
CA GLY A 110 -20.30 11.55 -31.33
C GLY A 110 -21.68 11.81 -31.92
N GLN A 111 -22.72 11.76 -31.09
CA GLN A 111 -24.08 12.15 -31.50
C GLN A 111 -24.17 13.64 -31.78
N HIS A 112 -23.40 14.48 -31.09
CA HIS A 112 -23.39 15.92 -31.31
C HIS A 112 -22.41 16.40 -32.38
N SER A 113 -21.25 15.73 -32.55
CA SER A 113 -20.18 16.14 -33.45
C SER A 113 -19.93 15.22 -34.65
N GLY A 114 -20.52 14.02 -34.68
CA GLY A 114 -20.32 13.03 -35.73
C GLY A 114 -18.93 12.41 -35.81
N THR A 115 -18.15 12.45 -34.71
CA THR A 115 -16.73 12.03 -34.68
C THR A 115 -16.45 10.66 -34.06
N VAL A 116 -17.47 9.90 -33.61
CA VAL A 116 -17.29 8.52 -33.18
C VAL A 116 -17.04 7.61 -34.38
N THR A 117 -15.79 7.15 -34.53
CA THR A 117 -15.45 6.23 -35.60
C THR A 117 -15.45 4.78 -35.09
N ASN A 118 -15.81 3.84 -35.98
CA ASN A 118 -15.76 2.41 -35.72
C ASN A 118 -14.35 1.96 -35.28
N GLU A 119 -13.30 2.64 -35.75
CA GLU A 119 -11.90 2.34 -35.44
C GLU A 119 -11.60 2.57 -33.95
N LYS A 120 -12.09 3.67 -33.34
CA LYS A 120 -11.92 3.94 -31.90
C LYS A 120 -12.60 2.90 -31.03
N LEU A 121 -13.83 2.50 -31.39
CA LEU A 121 -14.56 1.46 -30.68
C LEU A 121 -13.86 0.11 -30.81
N GLN A 122 -13.34 -0.21 -31.97
CA GLN A 122 -12.59 -1.45 -32.22
C GLN A 122 -11.28 -1.49 -31.42
N ALA A 123 -10.56 -0.37 -31.32
CA ALA A 123 -9.34 -0.27 -30.52
C ALA A 123 -9.62 -0.49 -29.03
N LYS A 124 -10.69 0.08 -28.48
CA LYS A 124 -11.13 -0.12 -27.10
C LYS A 124 -11.52 -1.58 -26.83
N TYR A 125 -12.26 -2.18 -27.74
CA TYR A 125 -12.65 -3.59 -27.66
C TYR A 125 -11.42 -4.51 -27.65
N ASN A 126 -10.46 -4.28 -28.53
CA ASN A 126 -9.22 -5.06 -28.59
C ASN A 126 -8.39 -4.91 -27.31
N ALA A 127 -8.30 -3.71 -26.73
CA ALA A 127 -7.62 -3.48 -25.46
C ALA A 127 -8.27 -4.29 -24.31
N LYS A 128 -9.60 -4.32 -24.22
CA LYS A 128 -10.32 -5.16 -23.24
C LYS A 128 -10.07 -6.64 -23.46
N LYS A 129 -10.04 -7.09 -24.71
CA LYS A 129 -9.75 -8.49 -25.05
C LYS A 129 -8.35 -8.92 -24.61
N VAL A 130 -7.34 -8.07 -24.78
CA VAL A 130 -5.97 -8.32 -24.31
C VAL A 130 -5.92 -8.42 -22.79
N LYS A 131 -6.57 -7.52 -22.07
CA LYS A 131 -6.65 -7.56 -20.60
C LYS A 131 -7.32 -8.84 -20.07
N ARG A 132 -8.42 -9.27 -20.71
CA ARG A 132 -9.09 -10.52 -20.35
C ARG A 132 -8.26 -11.76 -20.64
N ALA A 133 -7.47 -11.75 -21.72
CA ALA A 133 -6.55 -12.84 -22.05
C ALA A 133 -5.37 -12.96 -21.06
N ALA A 134 -5.04 -11.90 -20.34
CA ALA A 134 -4.02 -11.89 -19.28
C ALA A 134 -4.54 -12.33 -17.91
N GLN A 135 -5.71 -12.99 -17.86
CA GLN A 135 -6.30 -13.48 -16.61
C GLN A 135 -5.36 -14.47 -15.90
N PRO A 136 -5.01 -14.21 -14.64
CA PRO A 136 -4.19 -15.15 -13.86
C PRO A 136 -4.98 -16.40 -13.47
N GLU A 137 -4.28 -17.41 -13.00
CA GLU A 137 -4.90 -18.63 -12.48
C GLU A 137 -5.90 -18.31 -11.37
N LYS A 138 -7.12 -18.84 -11.49
CA LYS A 138 -8.15 -18.69 -10.47
C LYS A 138 -7.79 -19.55 -9.24
N PRO A 139 -7.81 -18.97 -8.03
CA PRO A 139 -7.62 -19.77 -6.82
C PRO A 139 -8.67 -20.88 -6.71
N PRO A 140 -8.34 -22.02 -6.09
CA PRO A 140 -9.32 -23.05 -5.80
C PRO A 140 -10.43 -22.50 -4.90
N GLU A 141 -11.66 -22.91 -5.15
CA GLU A 141 -12.78 -22.55 -4.27
C GLU A 141 -12.57 -23.18 -2.89
N PRO A 142 -12.93 -22.45 -1.81
CA PRO A 142 -12.85 -23.02 -0.48
C PRO A 142 -13.81 -24.22 -0.40
N ASP A 143 -13.33 -25.31 0.20
CA ASP A 143 -14.15 -26.50 0.44
C ASP A 143 -15.13 -26.20 1.59
N LEU A 144 -16.38 -25.93 1.23
CA LEU A 144 -17.44 -25.61 2.19
C LEU A 144 -17.96 -26.83 2.98
N LEU A 145 -17.49 -28.02 2.63
CA LEU A 145 -17.87 -29.28 3.28
C LEU A 145 -16.78 -29.81 4.22
N ALA A 146 -15.66 -29.11 4.32
CA ALA A 146 -14.58 -29.48 5.22
C ALA A 146 -14.80 -29.00 6.64
#